data_f17e56347573eb826a578d3d7fb843fd
#
_entry.id   f17e56347573eb826a578d3d7fb843fd
#
_cell.length_a   1.000
_cell.length_b   1.000
_cell.length_c   1.000
_cell.angle_alpha   90.00
_cell.angle_beta   90.00
_cell.angle_gamma   90.00
#
_symmetry.space_group_name_H-M   'P 1'
#
loop_
_entity.id
_entity.type
_entity.pdbx_description
1 polymer ?
#
loop_
_entity_poly.entity_id
_entity_poly.type
_entity_poly.pdbx_seq_one_letter_code
_entity_poly.pdbx_strand_id
1 'polypeptide(L)'
;LGMLFYRYISENLTDYINRGEYEAGNTDFDYSKLSNEDAEEARADLVQTRGFFILPSELFQNVRKTAAVDENLNETLEKAFRSIESSAQGGPSEDNFKGLFDDIDVNSNKLGPTVIKRNKRLKRLITVIGDMDLGNYQDNSIDAFGDTYEYLMGMYASNAGKSGGEF
;
A
#
# COMPACT_ATOMS: atom_id res chain seq x y z
N LEU A 1 7.98 0.36 8.00
CA LEU A 1 7.04 -0.78 7.97
C LEU A 1 5.74 -0.40 7.25
N GLY A 2 5.17 0.77 7.55
CA GLY A 2 3.94 1.22 6.91
C GLY A 2 4.05 1.34 5.40
N MET A 3 5.17 1.85 4.88
CA MET A 3 5.37 1.96 3.43
C MET A 3 5.47 0.58 2.77
N LEU A 4 6.17 -0.35 3.40
CA LEU A 4 6.25 -1.73 2.93
C LEU A 4 4.87 -2.39 2.93
N PHE A 5 4.09 -2.15 3.97
CA PHE A 5 2.74 -2.65 4.08
C PHE A 5 1.83 -2.05 3.01
N TYR A 6 1.97 -0.75 2.76
CA TYR A 6 1.24 -0.04 1.70
C TYR A 6 1.47 -0.71 0.34
N ARG A 7 2.72 -0.98 0.00
CA ARG A 7 3.06 -1.70 -1.23
C ARG A 7 2.38 -3.07 -1.27
N TYR A 8 2.48 -3.83 -0.19
CA TYR A 8 1.94 -5.18 -0.14
C TYR A 8 0.43 -5.21 -0.34
N ILE A 9 -0.32 -4.39 0.41
CA ILE A 9 -1.79 -4.40 0.31
C ILE A 9 -2.25 -3.89 -1.06
N SER A 10 -1.52 -2.94 -1.66
CA SER A 10 -1.84 -2.43 -2.99
C SER A 10 -1.69 -3.51 -4.06
N GLU A 11 -0.57 -4.22 -4.05
CA GLU A 11 -0.30 -5.28 -5.02
C GLU A 11 -1.22 -6.49 -4.79
N ASN A 12 -1.46 -6.85 -3.53
CA ASN A 12 -2.33 -7.95 -3.18
C ASN A 12 -3.78 -7.70 -3.61
N LEU A 13 -4.29 -6.51 -3.36
CA LEU A 13 -5.65 -6.13 -3.76
C LEU A 13 -5.79 -6.16 -5.28
N THR A 14 -4.82 -5.59 -5.99
CA THR A 14 -4.80 -5.58 -7.46
C THR A 14 -4.82 -7.01 -8.01
N ASP A 15 -3.98 -7.87 -7.48
CA ASP A 15 -3.91 -9.27 -7.90
C ASP A 15 -5.23 -10.02 -7.63
N TYR A 16 -5.82 -9.81 -6.47
CA TYR A 16 -7.10 -10.42 -6.11
C TYR A 16 -8.21 -10.04 -7.10
N ILE A 17 -8.33 -8.75 -7.40
CA ILE A 17 -9.36 -8.26 -8.32
C ILE A 17 -9.10 -8.77 -9.74
N ASN A 18 -7.85 -8.69 -10.20
CA ASN A 18 -7.48 -9.13 -11.54
C ASN A 18 -7.74 -10.62 -11.74
N ARG A 19 -7.47 -11.46 -10.74
CA ARG A 19 -7.74 -12.89 -10.81
C ARG A 19 -9.24 -13.17 -10.91
N GLY A 20 -10.06 -12.48 -10.13
CA GLY A 20 -11.50 -12.64 -10.20
C GLY A 20 -12.06 -12.30 -11.58
N GLU A 21 -11.59 -11.20 -12.16
CA GLU A 21 -11.97 -10.79 -13.51
C GLU A 21 -11.45 -11.76 -14.57
N TYR A 22 -10.23 -12.24 -14.38
CA TYR A 22 -9.61 -13.21 -15.30
C TYR A 22 -10.43 -14.51 -15.34
N GLU A 23 -10.85 -15.00 -14.19
CA GLU A 23 -11.69 -16.21 -14.09
C GLU A 23 -13.07 -15.98 -14.71
N ALA A 24 -13.57 -14.75 -14.71
CA ALA A 24 -14.82 -14.37 -15.35
C ALA A 24 -14.69 -14.16 -16.86
N GLY A 25 -13.50 -14.34 -17.44
CA GLY A 25 -13.25 -14.19 -18.87
C GLY A 25 -12.67 -12.86 -19.29
N ASN A 26 -12.47 -11.93 -18.38
CA ASN A 26 -11.90 -10.60 -18.66
C ASN A 26 -10.37 -10.62 -18.54
N THR A 27 -9.70 -11.26 -19.49
CA THR A 27 -8.26 -11.54 -19.44
C THR A 27 -7.37 -10.30 -19.59
N ASP A 28 -7.92 -9.20 -20.13
CA ASP A 28 -7.20 -7.93 -20.30
C ASP A 28 -7.44 -6.95 -19.17
N PHE A 29 -8.23 -7.33 -18.16
CA PHE A 29 -8.58 -6.45 -17.05
C PHE A 29 -7.34 -6.18 -16.17
N ASP A 30 -7.13 -4.91 -15.84
CA ASP A 30 -6.11 -4.51 -14.89
C ASP A 30 -6.69 -3.41 -13.98
N TYR A 31 -6.90 -3.75 -12.72
CA TYR A 31 -7.47 -2.84 -11.74
C TYR A 31 -6.65 -1.55 -11.61
N SER A 32 -5.32 -1.63 -11.73
CA SER A 32 -4.46 -0.46 -11.61
C SER A 32 -4.68 0.59 -12.71
N LYS A 33 -5.32 0.20 -13.80
CA LYS A 33 -5.63 1.09 -14.93
C LYS A 33 -7.07 1.58 -14.94
N LEU A 34 -7.88 1.09 -14.00
CA LEU A 34 -9.28 1.49 -13.90
C LEU A 34 -9.39 2.93 -13.40
N SER A 35 -10.44 3.64 -13.81
CA SER A 35 -10.73 4.95 -13.23
C SER A 35 -11.22 4.82 -11.79
N ASN A 36 -11.01 5.86 -10.99
CA ASN A 36 -11.52 5.87 -9.62
C ASN A 36 -13.05 5.75 -9.59
N GLU A 37 -13.72 6.39 -10.54
CA GLU A 37 -15.17 6.37 -10.64
C GLU A 37 -15.69 4.94 -10.86
N ASP A 38 -15.11 4.23 -11.79
CA ASP A 38 -15.50 2.85 -12.06
C ASP A 38 -15.16 1.93 -10.88
N ALA A 39 -14.03 2.16 -10.23
CA ALA A 39 -13.60 1.36 -9.08
C ALA A 39 -14.51 1.52 -7.87
N GLU A 40 -15.15 2.69 -7.69
CA GLU A 40 -16.04 2.94 -6.55
C GLU A 40 -17.19 1.94 -6.48
N GLU A 41 -17.64 1.41 -7.59
CA GLU A 41 -18.73 0.42 -7.64
C GLU A 41 -18.37 -0.86 -6.89
N ALA A 42 -17.09 -1.18 -6.76
CA ALA A 42 -16.62 -2.37 -6.07
C ALA A 42 -16.30 -2.16 -4.60
N ARG A 43 -16.36 -0.92 -4.10
CA ARG A 43 -15.93 -0.59 -2.72
C ARG A 43 -16.62 -1.45 -1.67
N ALA A 44 -17.93 -1.50 -1.67
CA ALA A 44 -18.69 -2.19 -0.64
C ALA A 44 -18.35 -3.69 -0.60
N ASP A 45 -18.25 -4.32 -1.75
CA ASP A 45 -17.91 -5.73 -1.86
C ASP A 45 -16.49 -6.01 -1.37
N LEU A 46 -15.53 -5.19 -1.77
CA LEU A 46 -14.13 -5.34 -1.38
C LEU A 46 -13.90 -5.10 0.10
N VAL A 47 -14.56 -4.11 0.69
CA VAL A 47 -14.50 -3.88 2.14
C VAL A 47 -15.04 -5.10 2.88
N GLN A 48 -16.10 -5.71 2.37
CA GLN A 48 -16.69 -6.90 2.99
C GLN A 48 -15.80 -8.14 2.81
N THR A 49 -15.23 -8.34 1.63
CA THR A 49 -14.48 -9.56 1.31
C THR A 49 -13.00 -9.48 1.67
N ARG A 50 -12.39 -8.29 1.55
CA ARG A 50 -10.96 -8.09 1.82
C ARG A 50 -10.69 -7.23 3.05
N GLY A 51 -11.69 -6.52 3.57
CA GLY A 51 -11.58 -5.70 4.76
C GLY A 51 -11.13 -4.27 4.52
N PHE A 52 -10.80 -3.89 3.29
CA PHE A 52 -10.35 -2.55 2.95
C PHE A 52 -10.56 -2.27 1.46
N PHE A 53 -10.35 -1.01 1.07
CA PHE A 53 -10.45 -0.58 -0.32
C PHE A 53 -9.36 0.44 -0.62
N ILE A 54 -8.80 0.36 -1.83
CA ILE A 54 -7.82 1.34 -2.34
C ILE A 54 -8.26 1.76 -3.73
N LEU A 55 -8.44 3.07 -3.93
CA LEU A 55 -8.71 3.61 -5.27
C LEU A 55 -7.50 3.39 -6.19
N PRO A 56 -7.71 3.16 -7.49
CA PRO A 56 -6.59 2.95 -8.42
C PRO A 56 -5.52 4.04 -8.35
N SER A 57 -5.92 5.32 -8.28
CA SER A 57 -4.95 6.42 -8.17
C SER A 57 -4.14 6.41 -6.88
N GLU A 58 -4.62 5.71 -5.85
CA GLU A 58 -3.98 5.65 -4.53
C GLU A 58 -3.21 4.36 -4.31
N LEU A 59 -3.18 3.45 -5.27
CA LEU A 59 -2.36 2.25 -5.22
C LEU A 59 -0.87 2.61 -5.20
N PHE A 60 -0.09 1.90 -4.39
CA PHE A 60 1.35 2.11 -4.30
C PHE A 60 2.04 2.13 -5.67
N GLN A 61 1.74 1.16 -6.53
CA GLN A 61 2.35 1.05 -7.85
C GLN A 61 2.06 2.27 -8.74
N ASN A 62 0.89 2.88 -8.60
CA ASN A 62 0.53 4.07 -9.36
C ASN A 62 1.14 5.34 -8.78
N VAL A 63 1.17 5.46 -7.45
CA VAL A 63 1.85 6.57 -6.79
C VAL A 63 3.35 6.54 -7.11
N ARG A 64 3.95 5.36 -7.14
CA ARG A 64 5.36 5.19 -7.52
C ARG A 64 5.65 5.71 -8.93
N LYS A 65 4.78 5.43 -9.88
CA LYS A 65 4.96 5.87 -11.29
C LYS A 65 5.06 7.38 -11.43
N THR A 66 4.32 8.13 -10.61
CA THR A 66 4.25 9.59 -10.70
C THR A 66 5.07 10.30 -9.62
N ALA A 67 5.67 9.55 -8.70
CA ALA A 67 6.40 10.13 -7.57
C ALA A 67 7.51 11.09 -7.98
N ALA A 68 8.17 10.82 -9.12
CA ALA A 68 9.28 11.63 -9.61
C ALA A 68 8.86 13.04 -10.01
N VAL A 69 7.60 13.22 -10.43
CA VAL A 69 7.07 14.48 -10.95
C VAL A 69 5.98 15.08 -10.07
N ASP A 70 5.60 14.39 -9.00
CA ASP A 70 4.56 14.86 -8.08
C ASP A 70 5.18 15.82 -7.06
N GLU A 71 4.95 17.11 -7.25
CA GLU A 71 5.43 18.15 -6.33
C GLU A 71 4.70 18.14 -4.99
N ASN A 72 3.58 17.43 -4.90
CA ASN A 72 2.76 17.30 -3.71
C ASN A 72 2.74 15.86 -3.21
N LEU A 73 3.83 15.14 -3.37
CA LEU A 73 3.91 13.72 -3.01
C LEU A 73 3.53 13.45 -1.55
N ASN A 74 3.93 14.33 -0.64
CA ASN A 74 3.55 14.23 0.77
C ASN A 74 2.03 14.25 0.96
N GLU A 75 1.34 15.13 0.26
CA GLU A 75 -0.13 15.21 0.32
C GLU A 75 -0.79 13.99 -0.33
N THR A 76 -0.24 13.54 -1.45
CA THR A 76 -0.73 12.35 -2.16
C THR A 76 -0.67 11.13 -1.26
N LEU A 77 0.45 10.92 -0.58
CA LEU A 77 0.64 9.81 0.34
C LEU A 77 -0.27 9.91 1.57
N GLU A 78 -0.36 11.08 2.17
CA GLU A 78 -1.22 11.29 3.34
C GLU A 78 -2.67 10.98 3.00
N LYS A 79 -3.13 11.47 1.87
CA LYS A 79 -4.50 11.21 1.40
C LYS A 79 -4.73 9.72 1.17
N ALA A 80 -3.78 9.03 0.54
CA ALA A 80 -3.88 7.60 0.30
C ALA A 80 -3.97 6.82 1.61
N PHE A 81 -3.11 7.12 2.57
CA PHE A 81 -3.09 6.44 3.87
C PHE A 81 -4.40 6.63 4.63
N ARG A 82 -4.91 7.86 4.68
CA ARG A 82 -6.18 8.16 5.35
C ARG A 82 -7.36 7.50 4.66
N SER A 83 -7.35 7.50 3.34
CA SER A 83 -8.40 6.86 2.55
C SER A 83 -8.46 5.36 2.79
N ILE A 84 -7.30 4.71 2.85
CA ILE A 84 -7.21 3.27 3.13
C ILE A 84 -7.71 2.97 4.54
N GLU A 85 -7.22 3.70 5.55
CA GLU A 85 -7.67 3.50 6.93
C GLU A 85 -9.17 3.72 7.08
N SER A 86 -9.70 4.77 6.45
CA SER A 86 -11.13 5.07 6.48
C SER A 86 -11.97 3.96 5.85
N SER A 87 -11.46 3.34 4.80
CA SER A 87 -12.18 2.26 4.11
C SER A 87 -12.39 1.03 5.02
N ALA A 88 -11.49 0.82 5.97
CA ALA A 88 -11.56 -0.31 6.90
C ALA A 88 -12.42 -0.05 8.14
N GLN A 89 -12.85 1.20 8.37
CA GLN A 89 -13.66 1.57 9.53
C GLN A 89 -15.04 0.88 9.47
N GLY A 90 -15.43 0.32 10.61
CA GLY A 90 -16.70 -0.41 10.72
C GLY A 90 -16.67 -1.80 10.10
N GLY A 91 -15.56 -2.20 9.50
CA GLY A 91 -15.39 -3.51 8.88
C GLY A 91 -14.58 -4.47 9.75
N PRO A 92 -14.39 -5.70 9.24
CA PRO A 92 -13.69 -6.75 9.99
C PRO A 92 -12.21 -6.46 10.24
N SER A 93 -11.59 -5.57 9.47
CA SER A 93 -10.16 -5.26 9.56
C SER A 93 -9.87 -3.91 10.23
N GLU A 94 -10.86 -3.25 10.81
CA GLU A 94 -10.70 -1.91 11.38
C GLU A 94 -9.52 -1.83 12.34
N ASP A 95 -9.43 -2.73 13.29
CA ASP A 95 -8.38 -2.72 14.31
C ASP A 95 -6.99 -2.94 13.70
N ASN A 96 -6.90 -3.71 12.62
CA ASN A 96 -5.64 -4.01 11.94
C ASN A 96 -5.11 -2.80 11.17
N PHE A 97 -5.99 -1.93 10.68
CA PHE A 97 -5.61 -0.75 9.91
C PHE A 97 -5.42 0.49 10.76
N LYS A 98 -5.96 0.50 11.98
CA LYS A 98 -5.86 1.65 12.86
C LYS A 98 -4.40 1.92 13.22
N GLY A 99 -3.91 3.11 12.85
CA GLY A 99 -2.55 3.51 13.14
C GLY A 99 -1.47 2.80 12.31
N LEU A 100 -1.86 2.06 11.27
CA LEU A 100 -0.92 1.27 10.45
C LEU A 100 0.18 2.14 9.82
N PHE A 101 -0.17 3.36 9.43
CA PHE A 101 0.75 4.27 8.76
C PHE A 101 1.32 5.35 9.68
N ASP A 102 1.14 5.21 11.00
CA ASP A 102 1.59 6.22 11.97
C ASP A 102 3.11 6.31 12.06
N ASP A 103 3.85 5.29 11.64
CA ASP A 103 5.30 5.32 11.57
C ASP A 103 5.83 6.19 10.41
N ILE A 104 4.94 6.65 9.53
CA ILE A 104 5.27 7.52 8.41
C ILE A 104 4.62 8.88 8.62
N ASP A 105 5.40 9.87 9.03
CA ASP A 105 4.94 11.25 9.05
C ASP A 105 5.52 11.98 7.83
N VAL A 106 4.69 12.10 6.79
CA VAL A 106 5.09 12.69 5.50
C VAL A 106 5.41 14.18 5.60
N ASN A 107 5.05 14.82 6.71
CA ASN A 107 5.30 16.24 6.97
C ASN A 107 6.36 16.46 8.04
N SER A 108 7.03 15.40 8.48
CA SER A 108 8.02 15.47 9.54
C SER A 108 9.30 16.23 9.10
N ASN A 109 9.80 17.08 9.96
CA ASN A 109 11.09 17.74 9.77
C ASN A 109 12.26 16.75 9.70
N LYS A 110 12.07 15.53 10.21
CA LYS A 110 13.07 14.46 10.09
C LYS A 110 13.32 14.03 8.65
N LEU A 111 12.32 14.21 7.77
CA LEU A 111 12.46 13.97 6.34
C LEU A 111 13.18 15.12 5.63
N GLY A 112 13.14 16.31 6.19
CA GLY A 112 13.77 17.48 5.62
C GLY A 112 13.10 18.77 6.09
N PRO A 113 13.81 19.92 6.00
CA PRO A 113 13.29 21.22 6.47
C PRO A 113 12.28 21.86 5.53
N THR A 114 12.18 21.39 4.29
CA THR A 114 11.24 21.94 3.29
C THR A 114 10.42 20.83 2.66
N VAL A 115 9.29 21.20 2.08
CA VAL A 115 8.42 20.24 1.35
C VAL A 115 9.18 19.57 0.21
N ILE A 116 9.98 20.33 -0.52
CA ILE A 116 10.77 19.81 -1.65
C ILE A 116 11.74 18.71 -1.16
N LYS A 117 12.45 18.96 -0.05
CA LYS A 117 13.39 17.99 0.51
C LYS A 117 12.69 16.77 1.09
N ARG A 118 11.53 16.97 1.75
CA ARG A 118 10.72 15.87 2.27
C ARG A 118 10.22 14.97 1.14
N ASN A 119 9.72 15.58 0.06
CA ASN A 119 9.24 14.83 -1.09
C ASN A 119 10.35 14.06 -1.80
N LYS A 120 11.54 14.62 -1.84
CA LYS A 120 12.70 13.92 -2.38
C LYS A 120 13.03 12.65 -1.60
N ARG A 121 12.96 12.72 -0.28
CA ARG A 121 13.18 11.54 0.57
C ARG A 121 12.04 10.53 0.49
N LEU A 122 10.80 11.00 0.42
CA LEU A 122 9.65 10.13 0.24
C LEU A 122 9.73 9.39 -1.10
N LYS A 123 10.10 10.08 -2.16
CA LYS A 123 10.34 9.46 -3.46
C LYS A 123 11.40 8.37 -3.38
N ARG A 124 12.50 8.65 -2.69
CA ARG A 124 13.57 7.67 -2.50
C ARG A 124 13.07 6.45 -1.72
N LEU A 125 12.31 6.67 -0.67
CA LEU A 125 11.73 5.59 0.12
C LEU A 125 10.79 4.74 -0.73
N ILE A 126 9.92 5.35 -1.51
CA ILE A 126 9.02 4.64 -2.43
C ILE A 126 9.82 3.81 -3.44
N THR A 127 10.90 4.36 -3.97
CA THR A 127 11.75 3.63 -4.93
C THR A 127 12.43 2.44 -4.26
N VAL A 128 13.02 2.62 -3.09
CA VAL A 128 13.69 1.54 -2.36
C VAL A 128 12.70 0.43 -2.01
N ILE A 129 11.55 0.80 -1.44
CA ILE A 129 10.50 -0.17 -1.09
C ILE A 129 9.97 -0.87 -2.34
N GLY A 130 9.76 -0.13 -3.43
CA GLY A 130 9.26 -0.68 -4.67
C GLY A 130 10.22 -1.65 -5.37
N ASP A 131 11.53 -1.47 -5.15
CA ASP A 131 12.56 -2.33 -5.74
C ASP A 131 12.88 -3.56 -4.87
N MET A 132 12.38 -3.62 -3.65
CA MET A 132 12.60 -4.78 -2.78
C MET A 132 11.95 -6.03 -3.36
N ASP A 133 12.67 -7.15 -3.28
CA ASP A 133 12.10 -8.45 -3.60
C ASP A 133 11.37 -8.98 -2.36
N LEU A 134 10.05 -8.98 -2.41
CA LEU A 134 9.19 -9.49 -1.35
C LEU A 134 8.77 -10.94 -1.57
N GLY A 135 9.29 -11.57 -2.61
CA GLY A 135 8.88 -12.91 -2.98
C GLY A 135 7.61 -12.95 -3.80
N ASN A 136 7.11 -14.15 -4.06
CA ASN A 136 5.92 -14.35 -4.88
C ASN A 136 4.68 -14.47 -4.00
N TYR A 137 3.90 -13.41 -3.93
CA TYR A 137 2.66 -13.38 -3.14
C TYR A 137 1.61 -14.36 -3.66
N GLN A 138 1.70 -14.71 -4.92
CA GLN A 138 0.69 -15.55 -5.57
C GLN A 138 0.69 -16.97 -5.01
N ASP A 139 1.86 -17.43 -4.54
CA ASP A 139 2.01 -18.76 -3.97
C ASP A 139 1.65 -18.79 -2.48
N ASN A 140 1.59 -17.65 -1.85
CA ASN A 140 1.19 -17.53 -0.46
C ASN A 140 -0.29 -17.13 -0.43
N SER A 141 -1.17 -18.08 -0.22
CA SER A 141 -2.60 -17.82 -0.06
C SER A 141 -2.87 -17.12 1.27
N ILE A 142 -2.24 -15.97 1.46
CA ILE A 142 -2.41 -15.16 2.66
C ILE A 142 -3.70 -14.37 2.49
N ASP A 143 -4.81 -14.99 2.85
CA ASP A 143 -6.11 -14.32 2.79
C ASP A 143 -6.39 -13.48 4.02
N ALA A 144 -5.70 -13.77 5.12
CA ALA A 144 -5.89 -13.05 6.36
C ALA A 144 -4.89 -11.89 6.46
N PHE A 145 -5.39 -10.72 6.77
CA PHE A 145 -4.57 -9.54 7.02
C PHE A 145 -3.51 -9.80 8.09
N GLY A 146 -3.87 -10.56 9.12
CA GLY A 146 -2.95 -10.92 10.19
C GLY A 146 -1.71 -11.67 9.70
N ASP A 147 -1.89 -12.62 8.80
CA ASP A 147 -0.79 -13.39 8.23
C ASP A 147 0.14 -12.51 7.42
N THR A 148 -0.43 -11.60 6.64
CA THR A 148 0.32 -10.60 5.88
C THR A 148 1.15 -9.72 6.81
N TYR A 149 0.55 -9.23 7.86
CA TYR A 149 1.22 -8.39 8.85
C TYR A 149 2.38 -9.13 9.50
N GLU A 150 2.17 -10.37 9.94
CA GLU A 150 3.22 -11.21 10.53
C GLU A 150 4.37 -11.46 9.57
N TYR A 151 4.03 -11.74 8.30
CA TYR A 151 5.04 -11.94 7.27
C TYR A 151 5.90 -10.70 7.07
N LEU A 152 5.30 -9.54 6.96
CA LEU A 152 6.02 -8.28 6.80
C LEU A 152 6.83 -7.91 8.04
N MET A 153 6.30 -8.18 9.22
CA MET A 153 7.04 -7.98 10.47
C MET A 153 8.28 -8.87 10.52
N GLY A 154 8.15 -10.13 10.09
CA GLY A 154 9.28 -11.04 10.00
C GLY A 154 10.35 -10.55 9.04
N MET A 155 9.96 -10.06 7.87
CA MET A 155 10.89 -9.48 6.90
C MET A 155 11.55 -8.22 7.43
N TYR A 156 10.80 -7.35 8.06
CA TYR A 156 11.32 -6.13 8.66
C TYR A 156 12.34 -6.42 9.74
N ALA A 157 12.04 -7.34 10.64
CA ALA A 157 12.95 -7.75 11.70
C ALA A 157 14.24 -8.36 11.14
N SER A 158 14.12 -9.18 10.10
CA SER A 158 15.27 -9.77 9.42
C SER A 158 16.17 -8.71 8.78
N ASN A 159 15.58 -7.74 8.10
CA ASN A 159 16.32 -6.65 7.47
C ASN A 159 16.95 -5.71 8.50
N ALA A 160 16.26 -5.40 9.59
CA ALA A 160 16.79 -4.59 10.68
C ALA A 160 17.99 -5.27 11.35
N GLY A 161 17.92 -6.59 11.55
CA GLY A 161 19.02 -7.38 12.06
C GLY A 161 20.24 -7.34 11.16
N LYS A 162 20.04 -7.36 9.86
CA LYS A 162 21.13 -7.27 8.86
C LYS A 162 21.71 -5.86 8.79
N SER A 163 20.94 -4.85 9.16
CA SER A 163 21.36 -3.44 9.04
C SER A 163 22.26 -2.98 10.19
N GLY A 164 22.60 -3.83 11.14
CA GLY A 164 23.54 -3.48 12.16
C GLY A 164 23.20 -3.86 13.59
N GLY A 165 22.08 -4.49 13.84
CA GLY A 165 21.72 -4.99 15.16
C GLY A 165 21.67 -3.94 16.26
N GLU A 166 21.31 -2.72 15.92
CA GLU A 166 21.36 -1.58 16.84
C GLU A 166 20.07 -1.37 17.64
N PHE A 167 19.17 -2.30 17.57
CA PHE A 167 17.87 -2.17 18.22
C PHE A 167 17.73 -3.14 19.36
#